data_c096923d1dd8fdf68626fc422fccf91c
#
_entry.id   c096923d1dd8fdf68626fc422fccf91c
#
_cell.length_a   1.000
_cell.length_b   1.000
_cell.length_c   1.000
_cell.angle_alpha   90.00
_cell.angle_beta   90.00
_cell.angle_gamma   90.00
#
_symmetry.space_group_name_H-M   'P 1'
#
loop_
_entity.id
_entity.type
_entity.pdbx_description
1 polymer ?
#
loop_
_entity_poly.entity_id
_entity_poly.type
_entity_poly.pdbx_seq_one_letter_code
_entity_poly.pdbx_strand_id
1 'polypeptide(L)'
;VCKNGMLEAYAIDGFKIARSRIKSEGEFSFTITKDAVSILMSCLKSANSKINIGINKSGNKAVFIVDNQTVLRTSLLTGTLMEVDNFFVEHEKSVKVDTALLLGVLKQITTVATKDEVLVVMTISDDNMSLSYNGKTATYVETVPIENQGITSESPERIGINVGYLTDCVKAVNDDNVSLSIKNALNPIIIKGKTETETVLVPMRIA
;
A
#
# COMPACT_ATOMS: atom_id res chain seq x y z
N VAL A 1 -10.78 -2.43 12.59
CA VAL A 1 -12.17 -2.92 12.74
C VAL A 1 -12.12 -4.44 12.85
N CYS A 2 -12.76 -5.01 13.85
CA CYS A 2 -12.98 -6.45 13.94
C CYS A 2 -14.49 -6.69 13.95
N LYS A 3 -15.00 -7.41 12.97
CA LYS A 3 -16.43 -7.76 12.85
C LYS A 3 -16.58 -8.99 11.95
N ASN A 4 -17.66 -9.76 12.19
CA ASN A 4 -18.01 -10.91 11.34
C ASN A 4 -16.85 -11.92 11.13
N GLY A 5 -16.02 -12.14 12.16
CA GLY A 5 -14.89 -13.08 12.10
C GLY A 5 -13.68 -12.60 11.35
N MET A 6 -13.60 -11.30 11.00
CA MET A 6 -12.48 -10.67 10.30
C MET A 6 -11.96 -9.45 11.07
N LEU A 7 -10.66 -9.37 11.23
CA LEU A 7 -9.94 -8.17 11.64
C LEU A 7 -9.40 -7.49 10.40
N GLU A 8 -9.83 -6.26 10.19
CA GLU A 8 -9.31 -5.38 9.15
C GLU A 8 -8.53 -4.24 9.79
N ALA A 9 -7.27 -4.08 9.38
CA ALA A 9 -6.45 -2.94 9.71
C ALA A 9 -6.17 -2.11 8.46
N TYR A 10 -6.35 -0.78 8.54
CA TYR A 10 -6.02 0.10 7.43
C TYR A 10 -5.40 1.41 7.90
N ALA A 11 -4.60 2.02 7.03
CA ALA A 11 -3.96 3.31 7.23
C ALA A 11 -4.10 4.17 5.97
N ILE A 12 -4.27 5.48 6.17
CA ILE A 12 -4.51 6.47 5.11
C ILE A 12 -3.63 7.69 5.36
N ASP A 13 -3.00 8.23 4.31
CA ASP A 13 -2.23 9.49 4.37
C ASP A 13 -2.67 10.55 3.33
N GLY A 14 -3.84 10.35 2.70
CA GLY A 14 -4.38 11.24 1.68
C GLY A 14 -3.92 10.94 0.25
N PHE A 15 -2.82 10.19 0.06
CA PHE A 15 -2.29 9.82 -1.25
C PHE A 15 -2.25 8.30 -1.48
N LYS A 16 -2.27 7.54 -0.40
CA LYS A 16 -2.27 6.09 -0.43
C LYS A 16 -3.08 5.52 0.74
N ILE A 17 -3.60 4.32 0.53
CA ILE A 17 -4.28 3.52 1.55
C ILE A 17 -3.59 2.16 1.57
N ALA A 18 -3.31 1.65 2.76
CA ALA A 18 -2.93 0.26 2.94
C ALA A 18 -4.00 -0.43 3.79
N ARG A 19 -4.42 -1.62 3.40
CA ARG A 19 -5.40 -2.45 4.08
C ARG A 19 -4.89 -3.88 4.19
N SER A 20 -5.05 -4.48 5.35
CA SER A 20 -4.77 -5.89 5.58
C SER A 20 -5.91 -6.54 6.34
N ARG A 21 -6.24 -7.79 6.01
CA ARG A 21 -7.34 -8.56 6.59
C ARG A 21 -6.83 -9.89 7.10
N ILE A 22 -7.27 -10.28 8.28
CA ILE A 22 -7.00 -11.61 8.83
C ILE A 22 -8.25 -12.14 9.54
N LYS A 23 -8.39 -13.46 9.63
CA LYS A 23 -9.42 -14.07 10.46
C LYS A 23 -9.14 -13.77 11.93
N SER A 24 -10.15 -13.31 12.66
CA SER A 24 -10.04 -13.00 14.08
C SER A 24 -11.40 -13.02 14.72
N GLU A 25 -11.44 -13.37 16.00
CA GLU A 25 -12.65 -13.31 16.82
C GLU A 25 -12.76 -11.95 17.51
N GLY A 26 -13.99 -11.57 17.86
CA GLY A 26 -14.32 -10.35 18.57
C GLY A 26 -15.05 -9.32 17.72
N GLU A 27 -15.58 -8.30 18.41
CA GLU A 27 -16.25 -7.16 17.79
C GLU A 27 -15.75 -5.87 18.43
N PHE A 28 -14.98 -5.11 17.67
CA PHE A 28 -14.46 -3.80 18.08
C PHE A 28 -14.07 -2.96 16.88
N SER A 29 -14.00 -1.65 17.14
CA SER A 29 -13.59 -0.68 16.12
C SER A 29 -12.93 0.50 16.82
N PHE A 30 -11.73 0.87 16.38
CA PHE A 30 -11.01 2.02 16.94
C PHE A 30 -9.92 2.51 15.99
N THR A 31 -9.44 3.73 16.28
CA THR A 31 -8.28 4.32 15.62
C THR A 31 -7.20 4.66 16.65
N ILE A 32 -5.95 4.36 16.32
CA ILE A 32 -4.76 4.68 17.13
C ILE A 32 -3.78 5.52 16.32
N THR A 33 -2.84 6.17 17.02
CA THR A 33 -1.83 7.00 16.37
C THR A 33 -0.76 6.17 15.67
N LYS A 34 -0.08 6.76 14.68
CA LYS A 34 1.10 6.18 14.03
C LYS A 34 2.17 5.78 15.04
N ASP A 35 2.41 6.61 16.08
CA ASP A 35 3.41 6.33 17.11
C ASP A 35 3.05 5.08 17.91
N ALA A 36 1.76 4.91 18.25
CA ALA A 36 1.30 3.69 18.92
C ALA A 36 1.53 2.44 18.07
N VAL A 37 1.29 2.53 16.74
CA VAL A 37 1.60 1.44 15.81
C VAL A 37 3.10 1.16 15.78
N SER A 38 3.94 2.18 15.72
CA SER A 38 5.40 2.03 15.71
C SER A 38 5.92 1.34 16.98
N ILE A 39 5.38 1.72 18.13
CA ILE A 39 5.71 1.07 19.42
C ILE A 39 5.23 -0.38 19.41
N LEU A 40 4.00 -0.65 18.95
CA LEU A 40 3.47 -2.01 18.86
C LEU A 40 4.37 -2.89 17.98
N MET A 41 4.77 -2.39 16.81
CA MET A 41 5.69 -3.08 15.91
C MET A 41 7.04 -3.39 16.59
N SER A 42 7.57 -2.47 17.39
CA SER A 42 8.82 -2.71 18.14
C SER A 42 8.69 -3.77 19.25
N CYS A 43 7.46 -4.03 19.72
CA CYS A 43 7.20 -5.09 20.69
C CYS A 43 7.12 -6.49 20.07
N LEU A 44 6.96 -6.59 18.74
CA LEU A 44 6.89 -7.88 18.04
C LEU A 44 8.29 -8.46 17.88
N LYS A 45 8.53 -9.62 18.46
CA LYS A 45 9.83 -10.31 18.43
C LYS A 45 10.01 -11.19 17.20
N SER A 46 8.90 -11.61 16.58
CA SER A 46 8.89 -12.47 15.39
C SER A 46 7.58 -12.32 14.62
N ALA A 47 7.56 -12.82 13.38
CA ALA A 47 6.34 -12.91 12.57
C ALA A 47 5.25 -13.79 13.20
N ASN A 48 5.59 -14.65 14.15
CA ASN A 48 4.66 -15.54 14.85
C ASN A 48 4.19 -15.01 16.21
N SER A 49 4.53 -13.78 16.58
CA SER A 49 4.07 -13.15 17.81
C SER A 49 2.56 -13.08 17.85
N LYS A 50 1.97 -13.50 18.98
CA LYS A 50 0.52 -13.45 19.20
C LYS A 50 0.14 -12.15 19.89
N ILE A 51 -0.90 -11.51 19.37
CA ILE A 51 -1.42 -10.25 19.92
C ILE A 51 -2.87 -10.46 20.34
N ASN A 52 -3.16 -10.24 21.63
CA ASN A 52 -4.52 -10.08 22.10
C ASN A 52 -4.87 -8.60 22.13
N ILE A 53 -5.99 -8.25 21.50
CA ILE A 53 -6.46 -6.87 21.34
C ILE A 53 -7.73 -6.69 22.14
N GLY A 54 -7.82 -5.58 22.86
CA GLY A 54 -9.01 -5.22 23.62
C GLY A 54 -9.15 -3.73 23.82
N ILE A 55 -10.33 -3.32 24.25
CA ILE A 55 -10.63 -1.94 24.64
C ILE A 55 -10.90 -1.94 26.16
N ASN A 56 -10.39 -0.93 26.86
CA ASN A 56 -10.65 -0.79 28.29
C ASN A 56 -12.14 -0.50 28.57
N LYS A 57 -12.57 -0.74 29.82
CA LYS A 57 -13.97 -0.56 30.24
C LYS A 57 -14.53 0.84 29.95
N SER A 58 -13.68 1.85 29.97
CA SER A 58 -14.08 3.24 29.70
C SER A 58 -14.17 3.56 28.19
N GLY A 59 -13.81 2.64 27.29
CA GLY A 59 -13.90 2.81 25.86
C GLY A 59 -12.92 3.83 25.24
N ASN A 60 -11.91 4.29 25.98
CA ASN A 60 -11.00 5.34 25.55
C ASN A 60 -9.54 4.91 25.32
N LYS A 61 -9.22 3.64 25.57
CA LYS A 61 -7.87 3.08 25.38
C LYS A 61 -7.93 1.70 24.72
N ALA A 62 -7.09 1.48 23.72
CA ALA A 62 -6.77 0.15 23.25
C ALA A 62 -5.69 -0.48 24.14
N VAL A 63 -5.78 -1.79 24.30
CA VAL A 63 -4.83 -2.62 25.05
C VAL A 63 -4.37 -3.73 24.11
N PHE A 64 -3.07 -3.84 23.91
CA PHE A 64 -2.43 -4.91 23.16
C PHE A 64 -1.57 -5.72 24.10
N ILE A 65 -1.78 -7.03 24.13
CA ILE A 65 -0.97 -7.95 24.91
C ILE A 65 -0.20 -8.83 23.93
N VAL A 66 1.10 -8.62 23.83
CA VAL A 66 1.99 -9.33 22.91
C VAL A 66 2.64 -10.49 23.65
N ASP A 67 2.48 -11.70 23.13
CA ASP A 67 3.06 -12.97 23.63
C ASP A 67 2.79 -13.22 25.12
N ASN A 68 1.69 -12.71 25.66
CA ASN A 68 1.32 -12.74 27.09
C ASN A 68 2.37 -12.11 28.05
N GLN A 69 3.30 -11.32 27.52
CA GLN A 69 4.42 -10.74 28.29
C GLN A 69 4.42 -9.21 28.25
N THR A 70 4.22 -8.62 27.07
CA THR A 70 4.30 -7.18 26.89
C THR A 70 2.90 -6.58 26.76
N VAL A 71 2.61 -5.55 27.54
CA VAL A 71 1.32 -4.85 27.52
C VAL A 71 1.52 -3.43 27.04
N LEU A 72 0.98 -3.11 25.89
CA LEU A 72 0.88 -1.74 25.37
C LEU A 72 -0.53 -1.19 25.61
N ARG A 73 -0.61 0.01 26.17
CA ARG A 73 -1.87 0.75 26.31
C ARG A 73 -1.72 2.08 25.59
N THR A 74 -2.66 2.40 24.70
CA THR A 74 -2.68 3.65 23.97
C THR A 74 -4.06 4.28 23.99
N SER A 75 -4.11 5.61 23.97
CA SER A 75 -5.36 6.35 23.84
C SER A 75 -5.92 6.18 22.43
N LEU A 76 -7.24 6.10 22.33
CA LEU A 76 -7.94 6.06 21.06
C LEU A 76 -8.08 7.46 20.48
N LEU A 77 -7.98 7.58 19.17
CA LEU A 77 -8.35 8.80 18.47
C LEU A 77 -9.88 8.88 18.38
N THR A 78 -10.40 10.07 18.57
CA THR A 78 -11.82 10.36 18.39
C THR A 78 -12.09 10.72 16.93
N GLY A 79 -13.19 10.24 16.38
CA GLY A 79 -13.59 10.53 15.00
C GLY A 79 -14.38 9.38 14.39
N THR A 80 -15.00 9.64 13.24
CA THR A 80 -15.68 8.63 12.45
C THR A 80 -14.66 7.86 11.63
N LEU A 81 -14.75 6.54 11.65
CA LEU A 81 -13.95 5.69 10.76
C LEU A 81 -14.36 5.95 9.31
N MET A 82 -13.36 6.12 8.47
CA MET A 82 -13.57 6.28 7.04
C MET A 82 -13.93 4.91 6.43
N GLU A 83 -14.94 4.88 5.59
CA GLU A 83 -15.25 3.70 4.78
C GLU A 83 -14.26 3.63 3.61
N VAL A 84 -13.46 2.57 3.58
CA VAL A 84 -12.39 2.41 2.59
C VAL A 84 -12.72 1.45 1.45
N ASP A 85 -13.78 0.67 1.58
CA ASP A 85 -14.13 -0.40 0.62
C ASP A 85 -14.30 0.12 -0.81
N ASN A 86 -14.84 1.31 -0.99
CA ASN A 86 -15.05 1.93 -2.29
C ASN A 86 -13.74 2.24 -3.06
N PHE A 87 -12.60 2.29 -2.37
CA PHE A 87 -11.29 2.51 -3.00
C PHE A 87 -10.66 1.23 -3.53
N PHE A 88 -11.16 0.05 -3.12
CA PHE A 88 -10.61 -1.25 -3.47
C PHE A 88 -11.46 -2.02 -4.49
N VAL A 89 -12.18 -1.29 -5.34
CA VAL A 89 -12.94 -1.88 -6.45
C VAL A 89 -12.00 -2.13 -7.62
N GLU A 90 -11.78 -3.40 -7.96
CA GLU A 90 -10.92 -3.79 -9.09
C GLU A 90 -11.42 -3.25 -10.42
N HIS A 91 -10.50 -3.01 -11.33
CA HIS A 91 -10.75 -2.52 -12.67
C HIS A 91 -10.48 -3.63 -13.69
N GLU A 92 -11.00 -3.47 -14.91
CA GLU A 92 -10.86 -4.45 -16.00
C GLU A 92 -9.42 -4.57 -16.51
N LYS A 93 -8.65 -3.45 -16.46
CA LYS A 93 -7.25 -3.44 -16.86
C LYS A 93 -6.37 -3.80 -15.68
N SER A 94 -5.44 -4.72 -15.90
CA SER A 94 -4.47 -5.08 -14.87
C SER A 94 -3.13 -5.48 -15.46
N VAL A 95 -2.08 -5.24 -14.70
CA VAL A 95 -0.73 -5.72 -15.01
C VAL A 95 -0.14 -6.42 -13.80
N LYS A 96 0.53 -7.55 -14.04
CA LYS A 96 1.26 -8.26 -13.02
C LYS A 96 2.75 -8.16 -13.31
N VAL A 97 3.54 -7.86 -12.30
CA VAL A 97 4.98 -7.62 -12.41
C VAL A 97 5.71 -8.31 -11.25
N ASP A 98 6.92 -8.77 -11.53
CA ASP A 98 7.84 -9.26 -10.51
C ASP A 98 8.20 -8.13 -9.53
N THR A 99 7.99 -8.36 -8.24
CA THR A 99 8.18 -7.36 -7.19
C THR A 99 9.64 -6.94 -7.06
N ALA A 100 10.58 -7.87 -7.17
CA ALA A 100 12.01 -7.58 -7.02
C ALA A 100 12.52 -6.73 -8.19
N LEU A 101 12.09 -7.03 -9.41
CA LEU A 101 12.41 -6.22 -10.60
C LEU A 101 11.85 -4.80 -10.46
N LEU A 102 10.57 -4.67 -10.14
CA LEU A 102 9.93 -3.35 -9.96
C LEU A 102 10.61 -2.54 -8.86
N LEU A 103 10.86 -3.11 -7.69
CA LEU A 103 11.55 -2.43 -6.59
C LEU A 103 12.99 -2.08 -6.93
N GLY A 104 13.66 -2.90 -7.75
CA GLY A 104 15.00 -2.62 -8.28
C GLY A 104 15.03 -1.32 -9.08
N VAL A 105 14.13 -1.19 -10.05
CA VAL A 105 13.98 0.03 -10.88
C VAL A 105 13.60 1.25 -10.03
N LEU A 106 12.62 1.11 -9.13
CA LEU A 106 12.21 2.21 -8.25
C LEU A 106 13.35 2.68 -7.33
N LYS A 107 14.20 1.78 -6.85
CA LYS A 107 15.39 2.10 -6.08
C LYS A 107 16.41 2.89 -6.90
N GLN A 108 16.65 2.49 -8.15
CA GLN A 108 17.58 3.21 -9.03
C GLN A 108 17.06 4.62 -9.33
N ILE A 109 15.77 4.78 -9.64
CA ILE A 109 15.15 6.09 -9.82
C ILE A 109 15.32 6.95 -8.55
N THR A 110 15.04 6.39 -7.37
CA THR A 110 15.19 7.11 -6.10
C THR A 110 16.63 7.57 -5.83
N THR A 111 17.62 6.88 -6.39
CA THR A 111 19.05 7.25 -6.24
C THR A 111 19.41 8.49 -7.07
N VAL A 112 18.76 8.68 -8.22
CA VAL A 112 19.03 9.82 -9.12
C VAL A 112 18.03 10.97 -8.92
N ALA A 113 16.86 10.69 -8.36
CA ALA A 113 15.82 11.68 -8.08
C ALA A 113 16.17 12.55 -6.87
N THR A 114 15.84 13.83 -6.95
CA THR A 114 15.93 14.74 -5.80
C THR A 114 14.68 14.62 -4.92
N LYS A 115 14.76 15.13 -3.67
CA LYS A 115 13.61 15.08 -2.74
C LYS A 115 12.35 15.76 -3.25
N ASP A 116 12.50 16.75 -4.12
CA ASP A 116 11.41 17.58 -4.65
C ASP A 116 10.91 17.06 -6.03
N GLU A 117 11.65 16.15 -6.66
CA GLU A 117 11.35 15.64 -7.99
C GLU A 117 10.99 14.15 -7.93
N VAL A 118 9.78 13.87 -7.45
CA VAL A 118 9.30 12.52 -7.16
C VAL A 118 8.43 11.91 -8.26
N LEU A 119 8.14 12.68 -9.32
CA LEU A 119 7.29 12.23 -10.42
C LEU A 119 8.02 11.26 -11.33
N VAL A 120 7.44 10.08 -11.47
CA VAL A 120 7.81 9.06 -12.46
C VAL A 120 6.63 8.84 -13.37
N VAL A 121 6.87 8.72 -14.66
CA VAL A 121 5.85 8.34 -15.64
C VAL A 121 5.97 6.84 -15.90
N MET A 122 4.92 6.12 -15.54
CA MET A 122 4.74 4.71 -15.85
C MET A 122 3.97 4.62 -17.17
N THR A 123 4.57 4.00 -18.17
CA THR A 123 3.93 3.72 -19.46
C THR A 123 3.80 2.21 -19.63
N ILE A 124 2.57 1.75 -19.83
CA ILE A 124 2.23 0.33 -19.98
C ILE A 124 1.76 0.10 -21.41
N SER A 125 2.32 -0.89 -22.06
CA SER A 125 2.01 -1.24 -23.45
C SER A 125 2.36 -2.69 -23.69
N ASP A 126 1.41 -3.46 -24.19
CA ASP A 126 1.57 -4.90 -24.42
C ASP A 126 2.21 -5.61 -23.20
N ASP A 127 3.31 -6.33 -23.38
CA ASP A 127 3.98 -7.09 -22.32
C ASP A 127 5.08 -6.31 -21.60
N ASN A 128 5.07 -4.97 -21.69
CA ASN A 128 6.11 -4.13 -21.13
C ASN A 128 5.54 -2.97 -20.30
N MET A 129 6.23 -2.66 -19.21
CA MET A 129 6.02 -1.46 -18.40
C MET A 129 7.32 -0.67 -18.32
N SER A 130 7.30 0.54 -18.89
CA SER A 130 8.42 1.48 -18.82
C SER A 130 8.21 2.47 -17.68
N LEU A 131 9.24 2.70 -16.88
CA LEU A 131 9.29 3.71 -15.83
C LEU A 131 10.30 4.78 -16.23
N SER A 132 9.83 6.00 -16.43
CA SER A 132 10.67 7.13 -16.82
C SER A 132 10.65 8.25 -15.79
N TYR A 133 11.84 8.67 -15.39
CA TYR A 133 12.08 9.85 -14.56
C TYR A 133 12.81 10.89 -15.40
N ASN A 134 12.32 12.13 -15.37
CA ASN A 134 12.92 13.25 -16.07
C ASN A 134 13.08 14.43 -15.10
N GLY A 135 14.20 14.47 -14.38
CA GLY A 135 14.54 15.53 -13.44
C GLY A 135 15.48 16.57 -14.07
N LYS A 136 15.77 17.62 -13.31
CA LYS A 136 16.63 18.73 -13.77
C LYS A 136 18.07 18.30 -13.99
N THR A 137 18.56 17.35 -13.22
CA THR A 137 19.98 16.93 -13.22
C THR A 137 20.22 15.58 -13.85
N ALA A 138 19.19 14.75 -13.96
CA ALA A 138 19.31 13.40 -14.49
C ALA A 138 18.01 12.94 -15.14
N THR A 139 18.13 12.07 -16.13
CA THR A 139 17.02 11.31 -16.72
C THR A 139 17.30 9.82 -16.51
N TYR A 140 16.23 9.07 -16.31
CA TYR A 140 16.31 7.62 -16.16
C TYR A 140 15.11 6.97 -16.82
N VAL A 141 15.34 5.93 -17.60
CA VAL A 141 14.29 5.12 -18.22
C VAL A 141 14.68 3.66 -18.12
N GLU A 142 13.77 2.84 -17.64
CA GLU A 142 13.93 1.39 -17.64
C GLU A 142 12.61 0.70 -17.90
N THR A 143 12.66 -0.47 -18.54
CA THR A 143 11.50 -1.25 -18.92
C THR A 143 11.57 -2.60 -18.24
N VAL A 144 10.47 -3.01 -17.64
CA VAL A 144 10.29 -4.32 -17.00
C VAL A 144 9.24 -5.14 -17.75
N PRO A 145 9.43 -6.44 -17.92
CA PRO A 145 8.42 -7.32 -18.49
C PRO A 145 7.24 -7.46 -17.51
N ILE A 146 6.04 -7.58 -18.07
CA ILE A 146 4.80 -7.73 -17.32
C ILE A 146 3.90 -8.79 -17.96
N GLU A 147 3.00 -9.37 -17.14
CA GLU A 147 1.80 -10.04 -17.64
C GLU A 147 0.68 -8.99 -17.65
N ASN A 148 0.07 -8.75 -18.80
CA ASN A 148 -0.86 -7.64 -19.02
C ASN A 148 -2.23 -8.15 -19.44
N GLN A 149 -3.28 -7.45 -18.99
CA GLN A 149 -4.65 -7.65 -19.38
C GLN A 149 -5.31 -6.30 -19.71
N GLY A 150 -5.76 -6.15 -20.94
CA GLY A 150 -6.60 -5.03 -21.37
C GLY A 150 -5.87 -3.73 -21.73
N ILE A 151 -4.52 -3.73 -21.82
CA ILE A 151 -3.73 -2.57 -22.27
C ILE A 151 -2.89 -2.99 -23.47
N THR A 152 -2.90 -2.22 -24.54
CA THR A 152 -2.21 -2.53 -25.80
C THR A 152 -1.35 -1.36 -26.29
N SER A 153 -0.48 -1.60 -27.24
CA SER A 153 0.32 -0.57 -27.90
C SER A 153 -0.53 0.45 -28.69
N GLU A 154 -1.73 0.06 -29.11
CA GLU A 154 -2.68 0.98 -29.75
C GLU A 154 -3.37 1.90 -28.73
N SER A 155 -3.48 1.48 -27.46
CA SER A 155 -4.06 2.24 -26.35
C SER A 155 -3.24 2.07 -25.08
N PRO A 156 -2.02 2.63 -25.04
CA PRO A 156 -1.13 2.52 -23.88
C PRO A 156 -1.67 3.36 -22.72
N GLU A 157 -1.45 2.88 -21.51
CA GLU A 157 -1.71 3.66 -20.29
C GLU A 157 -0.45 4.42 -19.89
N ARG A 158 -0.61 5.71 -19.66
CA ARG A 158 0.48 6.59 -19.25
C ARG A 158 0.11 7.33 -17.97
N ILE A 159 0.73 6.96 -16.86
CA ILE A 159 0.32 7.35 -15.51
C ILE A 159 1.48 8.00 -14.76
N GLY A 160 1.25 9.19 -14.22
CA GLY A 160 2.19 9.86 -13.31
C GLY A 160 2.09 9.28 -11.92
N ILE A 161 3.22 8.99 -11.29
CA ILE A 161 3.29 8.35 -9.98
C ILE A 161 4.39 8.96 -9.13
N ASN A 162 4.14 9.11 -7.83
CA ASN A 162 5.19 9.38 -6.86
C ASN A 162 6.00 8.11 -6.61
N VAL A 163 7.31 8.15 -6.92
CA VAL A 163 8.21 6.99 -6.80
C VAL A 163 8.27 6.43 -5.38
N GLY A 164 8.28 7.30 -4.38
CA GLY A 164 8.32 6.87 -2.97
C GLY A 164 7.02 6.19 -2.56
N TYR A 165 5.87 6.75 -2.97
CA TYR A 165 4.56 6.17 -2.64
C TYR A 165 4.34 4.82 -3.32
N LEU A 166 4.72 4.68 -4.60
CA LEU A 166 4.66 3.38 -5.27
C LEU A 166 5.57 2.35 -4.57
N THR A 167 6.78 2.76 -4.19
CA THR A 167 7.71 1.90 -3.45
C THR A 167 7.11 1.41 -2.13
N ASP A 168 6.48 2.30 -1.37
CA ASP A 168 5.84 1.96 -0.10
C ASP A 168 4.67 0.99 -0.32
N CYS A 169 3.82 1.26 -1.31
CA CYS A 169 2.68 0.41 -1.64
C CYS A 169 3.09 -1.01 -2.05
N VAL A 170 4.08 -1.13 -2.94
CA VAL A 170 4.60 -2.42 -3.39
C VAL A 170 5.23 -3.20 -2.23
N LYS A 171 6.03 -2.55 -1.39
CA LYS A 171 6.63 -3.19 -0.20
C LYS A 171 5.59 -3.65 0.82
N ALA A 172 4.50 -2.90 1.00
CA ALA A 172 3.45 -3.26 1.95
C ALA A 172 2.72 -4.55 1.56
N VAL A 173 2.55 -4.82 0.28
CA VAL A 173 1.94 -6.06 -0.22
C VAL A 173 2.79 -7.28 0.10
N ASN A 174 4.11 -7.16 0.06
CA ASN A 174 5.08 -8.18 0.48
C ASN A 174 4.85 -9.57 -0.17
N ASP A 175 4.81 -9.59 -1.49
CA ASP A 175 4.65 -10.81 -2.31
C ASP A 175 5.72 -10.81 -3.41
N ASP A 176 6.02 -11.98 -3.99
CA ASP A 176 6.98 -12.12 -5.09
C ASP A 176 6.50 -11.42 -6.37
N ASN A 177 5.20 -11.34 -6.57
CA ASN A 177 4.57 -10.64 -7.68
C ASN A 177 3.47 -9.73 -7.18
N VAL A 178 3.37 -8.54 -7.75
CA VAL A 178 2.26 -7.61 -7.49
C VAL A 178 1.44 -7.40 -8.75
N SER A 179 0.13 -7.26 -8.56
CA SER A 179 -0.83 -6.91 -9.60
C SER A 179 -1.31 -5.48 -9.40
N LEU A 180 -1.24 -4.66 -10.44
CA LEU A 180 -1.74 -3.30 -10.47
C LEU A 180 -3.05 -3.29 -11.27
N SER A 181 -4.17 -2.96 -10.61
CA SER A 181 -5.47 -2.78 -11.25
C SER A 181 -5.67 -1.31 -11.60
N ILE A 182 -5.92 -1.04 -12.88
CA ILE A 182 -5.86 0.31 -13.48
C ILE A 182 -7.17 0.60 -14.21
N LYS A 183 -7.77 1.74 -13.92
CA LYS A 183 -8.92 2.24 -14.67
C LYS A 183 -8.47 3.18 -15.79
N ASN A 184 -7.71 4.18 -15.44
CA ASN A 184 -7.08 5.15 -16.34
C ASN A 184 -6.02 5.97 -15.57
N ALA A 185 -5.39 6.94 -16.24
CA ALA A 185 -4.32 7.77 -15.68
C ALA A 185 -4.71 8.68 -14.49
N LEU A 186 -6.01 8.86 -14.21
CA LEU A 186 -6.51 9.79 -13.19
C LEU A 186 -7.14 9.08 -11.99
N ASN A 187 -7.47 7.81 -12.12
CA ASN A 187 -8.08 7.04 -11.06
C ASN A 187 -7.03 6.34 -10.19
N PRO A 188 -7.32 6.12 -8.89
CA PRO A 188 -6.41 5.36 -8.02
C PRO A 188 -6.08 3.99 -8.59
N ILE A 189 -4.84 3.56 -8.38
CA ILE A 189 -4.32 2.25 -8.77
C ILE A 189 -4.43 1.35 -7.54
N ILE A 190 -4.99 0.15 -7.70
CA ILE A 190 -5.01 -0.85 -6.64
C ILE A 190 -3.83 -1.78 -6.86
N ILE A 191 -3.06 -2.02 -5.80
CA ILE A 191 -1.88 -2.90 -5.83
C ILE A 191 -2.12 -4.02 -4.84
N LYS A 192 -2.07 -5.27 -5.30
CA LYS A 192 -2.30 -6.47 -4.52
C LYS A 192 -1.37 -7.61 -4.92
N GLY A 193 -1.20 -8.58 -4.04
CA GLY A 193 -0.53 -9.85 -4.29
C GLY A 193 -1.44 -11.02 -3.93
N LYS A 194 -0.86 -12.12 -3.52
CA LYS A 194 -1.56 -13.28 -2.95
C LYS A 194 -1.82 -13.12 -1.46
N THR A 195 -1.16 -12.17 -0.80
CA THR A 195 -1.33 -11.88 0.62
C THR A 195 -2.65 -11.15 0.87
N GLU A 196 -3.09 -11.14 2.11
CA GLU A 196 -4.30 -10.41 2.55
C GLU A 196 -4.07 -8.88 2.68
N THR A 197 -2.93 -8.40 2.16
CA THR A 197 -2.58 -6.97 2.16
C THR A 197 -2.72 -6.40 0.76
N GLU A 198 -3.44 -5.33 0.65
CA GLU A 198 -3.63 -4.57 -0.58
C GLU A 198 -3.45 -3.08 -0.33
N THR A 199 -3.06 -2.35 -1.35
CA THR A 199 -2.83 -0.91 -1.26
C THR A 199 -3.49 -0.17 -2.41
N VAL A 200 -3.80 1.09 -2.18
CA VAL A 200 -4.32 2.03 -3.19
C VAL A 200 -3.36 3.20 -3.30
N LEU A 201 -3.04 3.60 -4.51
CA LEU A 201 -2.15 4.72 -4.80
C LEU A 201 -2.85 5.73 -5.70
N VAL A 202 -2.86 6.99 -5.29
CA VAL A 202 -3.40 8.10 -6.09
C VAL A 202 -2.35 8.54 -7.11
N PRO A 203 -2.69 8.61 -8.42
CA PRO A 203 -1.78 9.09 -9.46
C PRO A 203 -1.45 10.59 -9.31
N MET A 204 -0.34 11.00 -9.89
CA MET A 204 0.06 12.39 -10.08
C MET A 204 -0.29 12.86 -11.49
N ARG A 205 -0.60 14.14 -11.65
CA ARG A 205 -0.78 14.72 -12.98
C ARG A 205 0.56 14.80 -13.70
N ILE A 206 0.58 14.38 -14.94
CA ILE A 206 1.70 14.60 -15.87
C ILE A 206 1.46 15.97 -16.51
N ALA A 207 2.44 16.85 -16.41
CA ALA A 207 2.41 18.18 -17.03
C ALA A 207 2.69 18.08 -18.54
#